data_11894b2781ef2711d59c7b90f34ebee9
#
_entry.id   11894b2781ef2711d59c7b90f34ebee9
#
_cell.length_a   1.000
_cell.length_b   1.000
_cell.length_c   1.000
_cell.angle_alpha   90.00
_cell.angle_beta   90.00
_cell.angle_gamma   90.00
#
_symmetry.space_group_name_H-M   'P 1'
#
loop_
_entity.id
_entity.type
_entity.pdbx_description
1 polymer ?
#
loop_
_entity_poly.entity_id
_entity_poly.type
_entity_poly.pdbx_seq_one_letter_code
_entity_poly.pdbx_strand_id
1 'polypeptide(L)' 'MDNETIVITQERMAGWLMFNRFHKVDEKPDLKDSNRNIYIFKDTPEIRNAMGKYQQYKMLI' A
#
# COMPACT_ATOMS: atom_id res chain seq x y z
N MET A 1 18.11 -1.57 -9.98
CA MET A 1 17.68 -1.82 -9.86
C MET A 1 16.88 -2.25 -9.33
N ASP A 2 16.33 -1.98 -8.79
CA ASP A 2 15.71 -2.57 -8.07
C ASP A 2 14.41 -2.63 -8.43
N ASN A 3 13.76 -3.60 -8.73
CA ASN A 3 12.38 -3.86 -8.96
C ASN A 3 11.72 -4.42 -7.75
N GLU A 4 12.17 -3.93 -6.62
CA GLU A 4 11.58 -4.38 -5.38
C GLU A 4 10.17 -3.84 -5.25
N THR A 5 9.29 -4.65 -4.72
CA THR A 5 7.91 -4.26 -4.53
C THR A 5 7.52 -4.48 -3.07
N ILE A 6 6.46 -3.82 -2.65
CA ILE A 6 5.94 -3.97 -1.31
C ILE A 6 4.47 -4.34 -1.42
N VAL A 7 4.03 -5.27 -0.59
CA VAL A 7 2.65 -5.76 -0.60
C VAL A 7 1.87 -5.05 0.49
N ILE A 8 0.76 -4.45 0.10
CA ILE A 8 -0.13 -3.77 1.02
C ILE A 8 -1.40 -4.60 1.12
N THR A 9 -1.67 -5.08 2.32
CA THR A 9 -2.82 -5.94 2.55
C THR A 9 -4.04 -5.18 3.05
N GLN A 10 -3.85 -3.93 3.51
CA GLN A 10 -4.94 -3.12 4.02
C GLN A 10 -5.46 -2.22 2.93
N GLU A 11 -6.73 -2.33 2.65
CA GLU A 11 -7.36 -1.55 1.59
C GLU A 11 -7.26 -0.05 1.87
N ARG A 12 -7.42 0.35 3.12
CA ARG A 12 -7.35 1.77 3.47
C ARG A 12 -5.96 2.33 3.24
N MET A 13 -4.93 1.56 3.57
CA MET A 13 -3.55 1.98 3.32
C MET A 13 -3.31 2.11 1.82
N ALA A 14 -3.80 1.15 1.05
CA ALA A 14 -3.66 1.23 -0.40
C ALA A 14 -4.35 2.47 -0.95
N GLY A 15 -5.56 2.78 -0.44
CA GLY A 15 -6.27 3.98 -0.86
C GLY A 15 -5.51 5.25 -0.50
N TRP A 16 -4.92 5.28 0.69
CA TRP A 16 -4.10 6.41 1.10
C TRP A 16 -2.92 6.61 0.17
N LEU A 17 -2.24 5.52 -0.20
CA LEU A 17 -1.09 5.61 -1.08
C LEU A 17 -1.51 6.08 -2.47
N MET A 18 -2.62 5.56 -2.98
CA MET A 18 -3.10 5.99 -4.29
C MET A 18 -3.55 7.45 -4.27
N PHE A 19 -4.13 7.90 -3.15
CA PHE A 19 -4.50 9.29 -2.98
C PHE A 19 -3.26 10.19 -3.01
N ASN A 20 -2.13 9.68 -2.52
CA ASN A 20 -0.88 10.42 -2.51
C ASN A 20 -0.07 10.21 -3.78
N ARG A 21 -0.73 9.78 -4.85
CA ARG A 21 -0.15 9.67 -6.20
C ARG A 21 0.81 8.52 -6.36
N PHE A 22 0.75 7.52 -5.49
CA PHE A 22 1.50 6.30 -5.72
C PHE A 22 0.62 5.37 -6.54
N HIS A 23 1.20 4.76 -7.56
CA HIS A 23 0.45 3.89 -8.44
C HIS A 23 0.70 2.45 -8.07
N LYS A 24 -0.34 1.66 -7.98
CA LYS A 24 -0.15 0.24 -7.75
C LYS A 24 0.40 -0.40 -9.00
N VAL A 25 1.31 -1.34 -8.79
CA VAL A 25 1.89 -2.11 -9.88
C VAL A 25 0.97 -3.25 -10.25
N ASP A 26 0.31 -3.83 -9.25
CA ASP A 26 -0.52 -4.99 -9.48
C ASP A 26 -1.53 -5.11 -8.33
N GLU A 27 -2.52 -5.94 -8.54
CA GLU A 27 -3.55 -6.20 -7.54
C GLU A 27 -3.93 -7.66 -7.69
N LYS A 28 -3.94 -8.40 -6.60
CA LYS A 28 -4.20 -9.83 -6.64
C LYS A 28 -5.16 -10.20 -5.51
N PRO A 29 -5.90 -11.30 -5.66
CA PRO A 29 -6.71 -11.78 -4.55
C PRO A 29 -5.83 -12.21 -3.38
N ASP A 30 -6.30 -11.97 -2.16
CA ASP A 30 -5.60 -12.43 -0.98
C ASP A 30 -5.78 -13.94 -0.88
N LEU A 31 -4.70 -14.67 -0.74
CA LEU A 31 -4.74 -16.13 -0.66
C LEU A 31 -5.45 -16.61 0.59
N LYS A 32 -5.45 -15.77 1.64
CA LYS A 32 -6.08 -16.16 2.89
C LYS A 32 -7.54 -15.79 2.97
N ASP A 33 -7.96 -14.79 2.19
CA ASP A 33 -9.33 -14.30 2.23
C ASP A 33 -9.72 -13.88 0.82
N SER A 34 -10.47 -14.73 0.14
CA SER A 34 -10.81 -14.52 -1.25
C SER A 34 -11.72 -13.30 -1.47
N ASN A 35 -12.29 -12.74 -0.40
CA ASN A 35 -13.12 -11.56 -0.52
C ASN A 35 -12.31 -10.27 -0.47
N ARG A 36 -11.00 -10.38 -0.34
CA ARG A 36 -10.12 -9.22 -0.22
C ARG A 36 -9.04 -9.30 -1.27
N ASN A 37 -8.50 -8.15 -1.61
CA ASN A 37 -7.37 -8.07 -2.53
C ASN A 37 -6.16 -7.53 -1.81
N ILE A 38 -5.00 -7.92 -2.30
CA ILE A 38 -3.75 -7.31 -1.88
C ILE A 38 -3.28 -6.42 -3.01
N TYR A 39 -2.54 -5.38 -2.67
CA TYR A 39 -2.09 -4.37 -3.62
C TYR A 39 -0.58 -4.31 -3.60
N ILE A 40 0.02 -4.26 -4.75
CA ILE A 40 1.49 -4.31 -4.89
C ILE A 40 1.95 -2.98 -5.43
N PHE A 41 2.85 -2.34 -4.69
CA PHE A 41 3.41 -1.04 -5.07
C PHE A 41 4.92 -1.18 -5.20
N LYS A 42 5.51 -0.28 -5.94
CA LYS A 42 6.96 -0.23 -6.02
C LYS A 42 7.51 0.28 -4.69
N ASP A 43 8.52 -0.41 -4.16
CA ASP A 43 9.10 -0.06 -2.87
C ASP A 43 10.10 1.07 -3.06
N THR A 44 9.77 2.24 -2.56
CA THR A 44 10.64 3.41 -2.63
C THR A 44 10.67 4.08 -1.26
N PRO A 45 11.70 4.88 -0.99
CA PRO A 45 11.73 5.64 0.26
C PRO A 45 10.51 6.56 0.41
N GLU A 46 10.02 7.07 -0.70
CA GLU A 46 8.85 7.96 -0.67
C GLU A 46 7.60 7.23 -0.21
N ILE A 47 7.40 6.01 -0.69
CA ILE A 47 6.21 5.28 -0.31
C ILE A 47 6.29 4.86 1.16
N ARG A 48 7.47 4.52 1.63
CA ARG A 48 7.66 4.17 3.04
C ARG A 48 7.40 5.36 3.94
N ASN A 49 7.80 6.54 3.50
CA ASN A 49 7.52 7.77 4.23
C ASN A 49 6.01 8.04 4.29
N ALA A 50 5.32 7.83 3.18
CA ALA A 50 3.87 8.01 3.13
C ALA A 50 3.16 7.02 4.04
N MET A 51 3.66 5.79 4.11
CA MET A 51 3.09 4.78 5.00
C MET A 51 3.24 5.20 6.46
N GLY A 52 4.37 5.79 6.81
CA GLY A 52 4.57 6.30 8.15
C GLY A 52 3.60 7.42 8.50
N LYS A 53 3.33 8.29 7.54
CA LYS A 53 2.35 9.36 7.74
C LYS A 53 0.95 8.80 7.93
N TYR A 54 0.63 7.73 7.24
CA TYR A 54 -0.66 7.09 7.40
C TYR A 54 -0.84 6.58 8.82
N GLN A 55 0.20 5.99 9.40
CA GLN A 55 0.11 5.48 10.75
C GLN A 55 -0.17 6.62 11.74
N GLN A 56 0.46 7.77 11.54
CA GLN A 56 0.21 8.93 12.40
C GLN A 56 -1.21 9.46 12.22
N TYR A 57 -1.63 9.56 10.98
CA TYR A 57 -2.97 10.07 10.67
C TYR A 57 -4.05 9.15 11.24
N LYS A 58 -3.82 7.87 11.14
CA LYS A 58 -4.75 6.86 11.63
C LYS A 58 -4.97 7.00 13.13
N MET A 59 -3.93 7.39 13.87
CA MET A 59 -4.04 7.53 15.32
C MET A 59 -4.87 8.74 15.73
N LEU A 60 -5.09 9.69 14.84
CA LEU A 60 -5.86 10.89 15.15
C LEU A 60 -7.35 10.68 14.94
N ILE A 61 -7.72 9.62 14.28
CA ILE A 61 -9.09 9.30 14.07
C ILE A 61 -9.41 8.02 14.81
#